data_4b9e991bd1e5d87351d6016a6a718e11
#
_entry.id   4b9e991bd1e5d87351d6016a6a718e11
#
_cell.length_a   1.000
_cell.length_b   1.000
_cell.length_c   1.000
_cell.angle_alpha   90.00
_cell.angle_beta   90.00
_cell.angle_gamma   90.00
#
_symmetry.space_group_name_H-M   'P 1'
#
loop_
_entity.id
_entity.type
_entity.pdbx_description
1 polymer ?
#
loop_
_entity_poly.entity_id
_entity_poly.type
_entity_poly.pdbx_seq_one_letter_code
_entity_poly.pdbx_strand_id
1 'polypeptide(L)'
;IAADVLDDNFKTTLSGSSKDFVESSSSLMFAFVLALIFIYLVLSAQFESFRDPLIIMFTVPLALIGAMVSLWYFDQTMNIFSQIGVIMLIGLVSKNGILIVEFANQRKAMGEPMLIAVKNAAVARFRPILMTSLSTVLGILPMAIATGAGAESRVAMGIAVVGGMVCATFLSLFVIPAIYSYLSTEKVNVIGEEHKE
;
A
#
# COMPACT_ATOMS: atom_id res chain seq x y z
N ILE A 1 -19.35 -26.59 17.79
CA ILE A 1 -19.64 -28.01 17.68
C ILE A 1 -18.64 -28.83 18.49
N ALA A 2 -17.30 -28.69 18.31
CA ALA A 2 -16.32 -29.45 19.09
C ALA A 2 -16.33 -29.08 20.59
N ALA A 3 -16.53 -27.81 20.94
CA ALA A 3 -16.60 -27.32 22.32
C ALA A 3 -17.88 -27.80 23.05
N ASP A 4 -18.92 -28.17 22.33
CA ASP A 4 -20.20 -28.62 22.92
C ASP A 4 -20.28 -30.15 23.09
N VAL A 5 -19.36 -30.91 22.51
CA VAL A 5 -19.41 -32.37 22.43
C VAL A 5 -18.23 -33.03 23.14
N LEU A 6 -17.11 -32.34 23.31
CA LEU A 6 -15.89 -32.87 23.90
C LEU A 6 -15.73 -32.36 25.34
N ASP A 7 -15.39 -33.31 26.25
CA ASP A 7 -15.10 -33.04 27.65
C ASP A 7 -13.79 -32.26 27.79
N ASP A 8 -13.61 -31.50 28.89
CA ASP A 8 -12.44 -30.61 29.15
C ASP A 8 -11.06 -31.29 29.07
N ASN A 9 -11.05 -32.62 29.01
CA ASN A 9 -9.84 -33.43 28.90
C ASN A 9 -9.34 -33.61 27.45
N PHE A 10 -10.13 -33.18 26.44
CA PHE A 10 -9.76 -33.31 25.02
C PHE A 10 -9.29 -31.99 24.45
N LYS A 11 -8.06 -31.96 23.97
CA LYS A 11 -7.53 -30.82 23.20
C LYS A 11 -7.71 -31.07 21.73
N THR A 12 -8.52 -30.24 21.07
CA THR A 12 -8.61 -30.27 19.60
C THR A 12 -7.38 -29.62 19.00
N THR A 13 -6.65 -30.34 18.16
CA THR A 13 -5.50 -29.81 17.41
C THR A 13 -5.78 -29.92 15.93
N LEU A 14 -5.46 -28.87 15.19
CA LEU A 14 -5.46 -28.92 13.72
C LEU A 14 -4.32 -29.85 13.27
N SER A 15 -4.56 -30.68 12.25
CA SER A 15 -3.54 -31.52 11.66
C SER A 15 -3.54 -31.39 10.12
N GLY A 16 -2.40 -31.68 9.49
CA GLY A 16 -2.23 -31.60 8.03
C GLY A 16 -2.26 -30.17 7.51
N SER A 17 -2.77 -29.98 6.29
CA SER A 17 -2.78 -28.71 5.56
C SER A 17 -3.46 -27.55 6.30
N SER A 18 -4.44 -27.83 7.17
CA SER A 18 -5.10 -26.81 7.97
C SER A 18 -4.19 -26.23 9.05
N LYS A 19 -3.33 -27.05 9.65
CA LYS A 19 -2.32 -26.59 10.61
C LYS A 19 -1.27 -25.71 9.91
N ASP A 20 -0.75 -26.18 8.78
CA ASP A 20 0.25 -25.48 7.99
C ASP A 20 -0.29 -24.12 7.51
N PHE A 21 -1.56 -24.06 7.15
CA PHE A 21 -2.21 -22.81 6.77
C PHE A 21 -2.28 -21.82 7.94
N VAL A 22 -2.70 -22.24 9.12
CA VAL A 22 -2.80 -21.35 10.29
C VAL A 22 -1.43 -20.87 10.75
N GLU A 23 -0.43 -21.75 10.81
CA GLU A 23 0.94 -21.39 11.17
C GLU A 23 1.56 -20.40 10.15
N SER A 24 1.36 -20.66 8.85
CA SER A 24 1.83 -19.77 7.79
C SER A 24 1.12 -18.42 7.82
N SER A 25 -0.20 -18.40 8.01
CA SER A 25 -0.97 -17.15 8.11
C SER A 25 -0.54 -16.29 9.28
N SER A 26 -0.23 -16.88 10.45
CA SER A 26 0.25 -16.11 11.60
C SER A 26 1.62 -15.49 11.34
N SER A 27 2.52 -16.24 10.69
CA SER A 27 3.84 -15.77 10.29
C SER A 27 3.77 -14.66 9.25
N LEU A 28 2.84 -14.77 8.28
CA LEU A 28 2.60 -13.73 7.26
C LEU A 28 1.97 -12.49 7.85
N MET A 29 1.09 -12.60 8.83
CA MET A 29 0.53 -11.45 9.54
C MET A 29 1.61 -10.70 10.30
N PHE A 30 2.51 -11.42 10.97
CA PHE A 30 3.68 -10.81 11.61
C PHE A 30 4.58 -10.10 10.57
N ALA A 31 4.87 -10.76 9.44
CA ALA A 31 5.65 -10.16 8.36
C ALA A 31 4.98 -8.91 7.77
N PHE A 32 3.65 -8.90 7.65
CA PHE A 32 2.87 -7.75 7.19
C PHE A 32 3.02 -6.55 8.12
N VAL A 33 2.83 -6.76 9.43
CA VAL A 33 3.01 -5.68 10.44
C VAL A 33 4.44 -5.18 10.45
N LEU A 34 5.41 -6.09 10.39
CA LEU A 34 6.83 -5.75 10.34
C LEU A 34 7.17 -4.92 9.09
N ALA A 35 6.62 -5.29 7.92
CA ALA A 35 6.80 -4.55 6.68
C ALA A 35 6.25 -3.11 6.79
N LEU A 36 5.07 -2.93 7.41
CA LEU A 36 4.50 -1.61 7.65
C LEU A 36 5.41 -0.74 8.55
N ILE A 37 5.94 -1.33 9.62
CA ILE A 37 6.85 -0.64 10.54
C ILE A 37 8.14 -0.24 9.80
N PHE A 38 8.73 -1.15 9.04
CA PHE A 38 9.95 -0.85 8.29
C PHE A 38 9.73 0.25 7.24
N ILE A 39 8.64 0.18 6.47
CA ILE A 39 8.32 1.21 5.48
C ILE A 39 8.15 2.55 6.19
N TYR A 40 7.42 2.60 7.30
CA TYR A 40 7.25 3.83 8.07
C TYR A 40 8.58 4.42 8.55
N LEU A 41 9.46 3.59 9.13
CA LEU A 41 10.77 4.02 9.63
C LEU A 41 11.68 4.53 8.49
N VAL A 42 11.74 3.81 7.38
CA VAL A 42 12.54 4.22 6.21
C VAL A 42 12.04 5.54 5.64
N LEU A 43 10.72 5.69 5.51
CA LEU A 43 10.13 6.94 5.03
C LEU A 43 10.35 8.09 6.01
N SER A 44 10.26 7.85 7.33
CA SER A 44 10.53 8.87 8.35
C SER A 44 11.98 9.36 8.29
N ALA A 45 12.92 8.43 8.06
CA ALA A 45 14.32 8.79 7.89
C ALA A 45 14.56 9.56 6.57
N GLN A 46 13.86 9.20 5.49
CA GLN A 46 14.04 9.83 4.18
C GLN A 46 13.44 11.25 4.12
N PHE A 47 12.28 11.46 4.73
CA PHE A 47 11.58 12.74 4.70
C PHE A 47 11.93 13.66 5.89
N GLU A 48 12.73 13.19 6.85
CA GLU A 48 13.02 13.90 8.10
C GLU A 48 11.76 14.44 8.79
N SER A 49 10.65 13.70 8.63
CA SER A 49 9.32 14.06 9.09
C SER A 49 8.56 12.82 9.54
N PHE A 50 7.77 12.95 10.61
CA PHE A 50 6.85 11.88 11.04
C PHE A 50 5.47 11.97 10.40
N ARG A 51 5.14 13.11 9.76
CA ARG A 51 3.83 13.37 9.16
C ARG A 51 3.74 12.85 7.72
N ASP A 52 4.77 13.10 6.92
CA ASP A 52 4.80 12.70 5.52
C ASP A 52 4.69 11.19 5.31
N PRO A 53 5.38 10.33 6.11
CA PRO A 53 5.18 8.88 6.06
C PRO A 53 3.76 8.44 6.38
N LEU A 54 3.08 9.09 7.33
CA LEU A 54 1.68 8.78 7.64
C LEU A 54 0.76 9.03 6.44
N ILE A 55 0.97 10.15 5.73
CA ILE A 55 0.21 10.48 4.52
C ILE A 55 0.40 9.40 3.45
N ILE A 56 1.63 8.93 3.26
CA ILE A 56 1.94 7.88 2.29
C ILE A 56 1.31 6.55 2.72
N MET A 57 1.35 6.21 4.01
CA MET A 57 0.76 4.97 4.51
C MET A 57 -0.76 4.90 4.38
N PHE A 58 -1.46 6.02 4.22
CA PHE A 58 -2.89 5.99 3.88
C PHE A 58 -3.19 5.34 2.52
N THR A 59 -2.19 5.18 1.66
CA THR A 59 -2.36 4.42 0.41
C THR A 59 -2.50 2.92 0.65
N VAL A 60 -1.98 2.40 1.76
CA VAL A 60 -2.01 0.96 2.07
C VAL A 60 -3.45 0.46 2.29
N PRO A 61 -4.30 1.06 3.15
CA PRO A 61 -5.70 0.65 3.26
C PRO A 61 -6.46 0.69 1.92
N LEU A 62 -6.18 1.70 1.09
CA LEU A 62 -6.81 1.81 -0.23
C LEU A 62 -6.42 0.63 -1.14
N ALA A 63 -5.15 0.24 -1.10
CA ALA A 63 -4.64 -0.91 -1.84
C ALA A 63 -5.24 -2.23 -1.34
N LEU A 64 -5.38 -2.38 -0.02
CA LEU A 64 -6.00 -3.55 0.60
C LEU A 64 -7.46 -3.71 0.17
N ILE A 65 -8.23 -2.62 0.20
CA ILE A 65 -9.62 -2.63 -0.28
C ILE A 65 -9.67 -3.07 -1.75
N GLY A 66 -8.80 -2.52 -2.60
CA GLY A 66 -8.73 -2.91 -4.01
C GLY A 66 -8.37 -4.37 -4.21
N ALA A 67 -7.41 -4.90 -3.44
CA ALA A 67 -7.03 -6.31 -3.49
C ALA A 67 -8.17 -7.22 -3.06
N MET A 68 -8.85 -6.90 -1.95
CA MET A 68 -9.97 -7.68 -1.45
C MET A 68 -11.17 -7.69 -2.41
N VAL A 69 -11.50 -6.52 -2.95
CA VAL A 69 -12.59 -6.39 -3.94
C VAL A 69 -12.28 -7.20 -5.20
N SER A 70 -11.03 -7.17 -5.68
CA SER A 70 -10.65 -7.95 -6.86
C SER A 70 -10.65 -9.45 -6.61
N LEU A 71 -10.18 -9.92 -5.46
CA LEU A 71 -10.27 -11.34 -5.08
C LEU A 71 -11.72 -11.81 -5.03
N TRP A 72 -12.59 -11.00 -4.42
CA TRP A 72 -14.03 -11.29 -4.34
C TRP A 72 -14.68 -11.32 -5.72
N TYR A 73 -14.38 -10.36 -6.59
CA TYR A 73 -14.97 -10.27 -7.94
C TYR A 73 -14.58 -11.46 -8.84
N PHE A 74 -13.34 -11.95 -8.71
CA PHE A 74 -12.83 -13.08 -9.48
C PHE A 74 -13.01 -14.44 -8.77
N ASP A 75 -13.80 -14.48 -7.69
CA ASP A 75 -14.10 -15.69 -6.90
C ASP A 75 -12.83 -16.43 -6.44
N GLN A 76 -11.81 -15.66 -6.07
CA GLN A 76 -10.55 -16.21 -5.56
C GLN A 76 -10.53 -16.25 -4.03
N THR A 77 -10.02 -17.35 -3.48
CA THR A 77 -9.90 -17.49 -2.04
C THR A 77 -8.65 -16.80 -1.48
N MET A 78 -8.76 -16.33 -0.23
CA MET A 78 -7.61 -15.82 0.49
C MET A 78 -6.70 -17.00 0.88
N ASN A 79 -5.62 -17.18 0.15
CA ASN A 79 -4.62 -18.21 0.40
C ASN A 79 -3.26 -17.59 0.78
N ILE A 80 -2.27 -18.38 1.11
CA ILE A 80 -0.92 -17.92 1.47
C ILE A 80 -0.31 -17.04 0.37
N PHE A 81 -0.53 -17.37 -0.90
CA PHE A 81 0.02 -16.63 -2.03
C PHE A 81 -0.67 -15.28 -2.21
N SER A 82 -1.98 -15.17 -2.02
CA SER A 82 -2.68 -13.88 -2.04
C SER A 82 -2.22 -12.99 -0.88
N GLN A 83 -1.93 -13.54 0.30
CA GLN A 83 -1.35 -12.79 1.43
C GLN A 83 0.06 -12.27 1.11
N ILE A 84 0.90 -13.08 0.46
CA ILE A 84 2.21 -12.62 -0.03
C ILE A 84 2.03 -11.51 -1.07
N GLY A 85 1.05 -11.65 -1.98
CA GLY A 85 0.70 -10.61 -2.95
C GLY A 85 0.32 -9.28 -2.29
N VAL A 86 -0.45 -9.34 -1.21
CA VAL A 86 -0.82 -8.17 -0.41
C VAL A 86 0.40 -7.52 0.24
N ILE A 87 1.33 -8.29 0.79
CA ILE A 87 2.58 -7.74 1.37
C ILE A 87 3.41 -7.06 0.28
N MET A 88 3.57 -7.69 -0.88
CA MET A 88 4.28 -7.10 -2.02
C MET A 88 3.60 -5.81 -2.52
N LEU A 89 2.27 -5.78 -2.52
CA LEU A 89 1.47 -4.64 -2.95
C LEU A 89 1.76 -3.37 -2.12
N ILE A 90 2.02 -3.50 -0.81
CA ILE A 90 2.35 -2.37 0.06
C ILE A 90 3.57 -1.61 -0.49
N GLY A 91 4.63 -2.33 -0.82
CA GLY A 91 5.85 -1.73 -1.38
C GLY A 91 5.62 -1.08 -2.74
N LEU A 92 4.82 -1.71 -3.61
CA LEU A 92 4.52 -1.19 -4.94
C LEU A 92 3.68 0.10 -4.89
N VAL A 93 2.70 0.15 -3.97
CA VAL A 93 1.78 1.29 -3.87
C VAL A 93 2.42 2.47 -3.13
N SER A 94 3.21 2.22 -2.09
CA SER A 94 3.93 3.27 -1.35
C SER A 94 4.78 4.15 -2.27
N LYS A 95 5.36 3.58 -3.33
CA LYS A 95 6.11 4.32 -4.36
C LYS A 95 5.30 5.47 -4.98
N ASN A 96 4.02 5.27 -5.24
CA ASN A 96 3.17 6.31 -5.83
C ASN A 96 2.98 7.49 -4.85
N GLY A 97 2.80 7.18 -3.56
CA GLY A 97 2.70 8.18 -2.51
C GLY A 97 4.00 8.97 -2.33
N ILE A 98 5.13 8.27 -2.31
CA ILE A 98 6.46 8.89 -2.21
C ILE A 98 6.67 9.92 -3.31
N LEU A 99 6.36 9.58 -4.57
CA LEU A 99 6.57 10.47 -5.72
C LEU A 99 5.74 11.77 -5.62
N ILE A 100 4.53 11.72 -5.09
CA ILE A 100 3.68 12.91 -4.93
C ILE A 100 4.16 13.77 -3.78
N VAL A 101 4.38 13.16 -2.60
CA VAL A 101 4.79 13.88 -1.39
C VAL A 101 6.17 14.51 -1.55
N GLU A 102 7.13 13.78 -2.11
CA GLU A 102 8.48 14.29 -2.39
C GLU A 102 8.44 15.51 -3.29
N PHE A 103 7.68 15.46 -4.39
CA PHE A 103 7.58 16.59 -5.31
C PHE A 103 6.82 17.77 -4.70
N ALA A 104 5.82 17.52 -3.85
CA ALA A 104 5.13 18.56 -3.10
C ALA A 104 6.08 19.27 -2.12
N ASN A 105 6.92 18.49 -1.41
CA ASN A 105 7.94 19.05 -0.50
C ASN A 105 8.99 19.87 -1.25
N GLN A 106 9.46 19.42 -2.42
CA GLN A 106 10.36 20.19 -3.26
C GLN A 106 9.75 21.53 -3.70
N ARG A 107 8.48 21.54 -4.11
CA ARG A 107 7.76 22.76 -4.48
C ARG A 107 7.58 23.72 -3.30
N LYS A 108 7.26 23.20 -2.11
CA LYS A 108 7.22 23.99 -0.88
C LYS A 108 8.57 24.62 -0.56
N ALA A 109 9.66 23.89 -0.73
CA ALA A 109 11.01 24.41 -0.52
C ALA A 109 11.38 25.55 -1.48
N MET A 110 10.76 25.59 -2.68
CA MET A 110 10.90 26.72 -3.63
C MET A 110 10.03 27.93 -3.29
N GLY A 111 9.28 27.88 -2.19
CA GLY A 111 8.43 29.00 -1.75
C GLY A 111 6.98 28.97 -2.29
N GLU A 112 6.56 27.91 -2.96
CA GLU A 112 5.15 27.80 -3.38
C GLU A 112 4.23 27.58 -2.17
N PRO A 113 3.05 28.24 -2.11
CA PRO A 113 2.03 27.96 -1.10
C PRO A 113 1.64 26.48 -1.11
N MET A 114 1.41 25.89 0.07
CA MET A 114 1.19 24.46 0.25
C MET A 114 0.13 23.85 -0.69
N LEU A 115 -1.04 24.49 -0.80
CA LEU A 115 -2.13 24.01 -1.65
C LEU A 115 -1.76 24.03 -3.14
N ILE A 116 -1.00 25.01 -3.58
CA ILE A 116 -0.53 25.15 -4.96
C ILE A 116 0.56 24.12 -5.22
N ALA A 117 1.50 23.95 -4.29
CA ALA A 117 2.59 22.97 -4.38
C ALA A 117 2.06 21.54 -4.53
N VAL A 118 1.07 21.15 -3.72
CA VAL A 118 0.43 19.83 -3.78
C VAL A 118 -0.33 19.62 -5.07
N LYS A 119 -1.12 20.60 -5.51
CA LYS A 119 -1.85 20.54 -6.77
C LYS A 119 -0.89 20.36 -7.95
N ASN A 120 0.16 21.18 -8.00
CA ASN A 120 1.18 21.12 -9.04
C ASN A 120 1.93 19.79 -9.01
N ALA A 121 2.20 19.25 -7.81
CA ALA A 121 2.82 17.94 -7.64
C ALA A 121 1.95 16.82 -8.20
N ALA A 122 0.67 16.79 -7.86
CA ALA A 122 -0.26 15.79 -8.36
C ALA A 122 -0.37 15.82 -9.89
N VAL A 123 -0.51 17.01 -10.48
CA VAL A 123 -0.60 17.17 -11.94
C VAL A 123 0.70 16.77 -12.64
N ALA A 124 1.85 17.20 -12.12
CA ALA A 124 3.15 16.89 -12.74
C ALA A 124 3.50 15.40 -12.66
N ARG A 125 3.10 14.73 -11.57
CA ARG A 125 3.39 13.30 -11.34
C ARG A 125 2.31 12.36 -11.87
N PHE A 126 1.18 12.88 -12.35
CA PHE A 126 0.07 12.09 -12.88
C PHE A 126 0.52 11.12 -13.99
N ARG A 127 1.16 11.63 -15.04
CA ARG A 127 1.65 10.79 -16.16
C ARG A 127 2.70 9.76 -15.74
N PRO A 128 3.80 10.12 -15.04
CA PRO A 128 4.78 9.15 -14.56
C PRO A 128 4.18 8.03 -13.70
N ILE A 129 3.26 8.36 -12.78
CA ILE A 129 2.60 7.37 -11.93
C ILE A 129 1.75 6.42 -12.75
N LEU A 130 0.92 6.93 -13.67
CA LEU A 130 0.10 6.09 -14.54
C LEU A 130 0.96 5.16 -15.41
N MET A 131 2.03 5.67 -16.01
CA MET A 131 2.92 4.87 -16.85
C MET A 131 3.58 3.73 -16.06
N THR A 132 4.11 4.03 -14.87
CA THR A 132 4.75 3.00 -14.04
C THR A 132 3.75 2.00 -13.47
N SER A 133 2.58 2.44 -13.04
CA SER A 133 1.53 1.56 -12.53
C SER A 133 0.99 0.66 -13.64
N LEU A 134 0.73 1.20 -14.84
CA LEU A 134 0.28 0.42 -15.98
C LEU A 134 1.33 -0.62 -16.40
N SER A 135 2.61 -0.22 -16.48
CA SER A 135 3.71 -1.14 -16.76
C SER A 135 3.80 -2.27 -15.74
N THR A 136 3.64 -1.95 -14.44
CA THR A 136 3.65 -2.96 -13.37
C THR A 136 2.46 -3.91 -13.49
N VAL A 137 1.25 -3.38 -13.74
CA VAL A 137 0.03 -4.18 -13.94
C VAL A 137 0.19 -5.12 -15.14
N LEU A 138 0.66 -4.62 -16.27
CA LEU A 138 0.91 -5.44 -17.47
C LEU A 138 2.00 -6.49 -17.23
N GLY A 139 3.03 -6.18 -16.43
CA GLY A 139 4.08 -7.14 -16.06
C GLY A 139 3.58 -8.29 -15.17
N ILE A 140 2.58 -8.04 -14.33
CA ILE A 140 2.01 -9.04 -13.41
C ILE A 140 0.81 -9.75 -14.06
N LEU A 141 0.18 -9.16 -15.08
CA LEU A 141 -1.00 -9.71 -15.74
C LEU A 141 -0.85 -11.17 -16.20
N PRO A 142 0.28 -11.61 -16.78
CA PRO A 142 0.46 -13.03 -17.15
C PRO A 142 0.32 -13.98 -15.98
N MET A 143 0.66 -13.55 -14.76
CA MET A 143 0.51 -14.34 -13.54
C MET A 143 -0.95 -14.40 -13.10
N ALA A 144 -1.73 -13.35 -13.30
CA ALA A 144 -3.16 -13.30 -12.97
C ALA A 144 -4.01 -14.18 -13.90
N ILE A 145 -3.52 -14.49 -15.11
CA ILE A 145 -4.21 -15.33 -16.10
C ILE A 145 -3.48 -16.67 -16.34
N ALA A 146 -2.57 -17.05 -15.45
CA ALA A 146 -1.81 -18.29 -15.57
C ALA A 146 -2.72 -19.52 -15.61
N THR A 147 -2.33 -20.54 -16.39
CA THR A 147 -3.02 -21.82 -16.51
C THR A 147 -2.04 -22.98 -16.27
N GLY A 148 -2.55 -24.13 -15.86
CA GLY A 148 -1.75 -25.34 -15.62
C GLY A 148 -1.54 -25.67 -14.14
N ALA A 149 -0.67 -26.63 -13.86
CA ALA A 149 -0.42 -27.11 -12.50
C ALA A 149 0.11 -25.99 -11.58
N GLY A 150 -0.52 -25.79 -10.43
CA GLY A 150 -0.19 -24.75 -9.46
C GLY A 150 -0.59 -23.32 -9.92
N ALA A 151 -1.44 -23.19 -10.93
CA ALA A 151 -1.92 -21.91 -11.41
C ALA A 151 -2.79 -21.19 -10.37
N GLU A 152 -3.67 -21.91 -9.68
CA GLU A 152 -4.61 -21.33 -8.69
C GLU A 152 -3.91 -20.42 -7.68
N SER A 153 -2.78 -20.87 -7.14
CA SER A 153 -2.01 -20.10 -6.17
C SER A 153 -1.44 -18.82 -6.77
N ARG A 154 -0.89 -18.89 -7.97
CA ARG A 154 -0.31 -17.74 -8.68
C ARG A 154 -1.35 -16.77 -9.17
N VAL A 155 -2.49 -17.27 -9.63
CA VAL A 155 -3.62 -16.47 -10.09
C VAL A 155 -4.18 -15.63 -8.96
N ALA A 156 -4.41 -16.21 -7.78
CA ALA A 156 -4.89 -15.46 -6.61
C ALA A 156 -3.91 -14.31 -6.22
N MET A 157 -2.59 -14.57 -6.23
CA MET A 157 -1.58 -13.53 -5.98
C MET A 157 -1.62 -12.46 -7.06
N GLY A 158 -1.65 -12.83 -8.34
CA GLY A 158 -1.69 -11.91 -9.47
C GLY A 158 -2.92 -11.01 -9.44
N ILE A 159 -4.10 -11.57 -9.20
CA ILE A 159 -5.37 -10.82 -9.10
C ILE A 159 -5.34 -9.84 -7.93
N ALA A 160 -4.86 -10.26 -6.74
CA ALA A 160 -4.74 -9.39 -5.59
C ALA A 160 -3.85 -8.18 -5.88
N VAL A 161 -2.69 -8.41 -6.51
CA VAL A 161 -1.73 -7.34 -6.82
C VAL A 161 -2.24 -6.42 -7.93
N VAL A 162 -2.77 -6.97 -9.01
CA VAL A 162 -3.33 -6.17 -10.13
C VAL A 162 -4.49 -5.31 -9.66
N GLY A 163 -5.47 -5.91 -8.97
CA GLY A 163 -6.64 -5.19 -8.48
C GLY A 163 -6.30 -4.14 -7.44
N GLY A 164 -5.45 -4.50 -6.47
CA GLY A 164 -4.97 -3.57 -5.46
C GLY A 164 -4.17 -2.41 -6.06
N MET A 165 -3.30 -2.69 -7.04
CA MET A 165 -2.50 -1.67 -7.73
C MET A 165 -3.36 -0.70 -8.54
N VAL A 166 -4.34 -1.19 -9.31
CA VAL A 166 -5.26 -0.36 -10.08
C VAL A 166 -6.06 0.54 -9.15
N CYS A 167 -6.72 -0.04 -8.15
CA CYS A 167 -7.52 0.70 -7.18
C CYS A 167 -6.69 1.75 -6.45
N ALA A 168 -5.54 1.35 -5.90
CA ALA A 168 -4.64 2.24 -5.18
C ALA A 168 -4.09 3.37 -6.06
N THR A 169 -3.74 3.10 -7.32
CA THR A 169 -3.22 4.14 -8.23
C THR A 169 -4.25 5.23 -8.47
N PHE A 170 -5.49 4.86 -8.78
CA PHE A 170 -6.55 5.85 -8.99
C PHE A 170 -6.88 6.62 -7.70
N LEU A 171 -7.06 5.91 -6.59
CA LEU A 171 -7.43 6.56 -5.33
C LEU A 171 -6.30 7.41 -4.75
N SER A 172 -5.05 6.97 -4.83
CA SER A 172 -3.90 7.72 -4.29
C SER A 172 -3.72 9.09 -4.95
N LEU A 173 -4.02 9.22 -6.25
CA LEU A 173 -3.94 10.49 -6.97
C LEU A 173 -4.89 11.56 -6.42
N PHE A 174 -6.00 11.16 -5.80
CA PHE A 174 -6.96 12.08 -5.17
C PHE A 174 -6.76 12.17 -3.65
N VAL A 175 -6.55 11.02 -3.01
CA VAL A 175 -6.50 10.92 -1.54
C VAL A 175 -5.22 11.52 -0.99
N ILE A 176 -4.06 11.28 -1.62
CA ILE A 176 -2.79 11.83 -1.12
C ILE A 176 -2.79 13.36 -1.11
N PRO A 177 -3.14 14.08 -2.21
CA PRO A 177 -3.23 15.53 -2.18
C PRO A 177 -4.21 16.05 -1.14
N ALA A 178 -5.36 15.39 -0.99
CA ALA A 178 -6.36 15.78 -0.01
C ALA A 178 -5.82 15.64 1.43
N ILE A 179 -5.26 14.48 1.78
CA ILE A 179 -4.72 14.24 3.13
C ILE A 179 -3.51 15.14 3.39
N TYR A 180 -2.63 15.34 2.41
CA TYR A 180 -1.49 16.23 2.54
C TYR A 180 -1.92 17.65 2.86
N SER A 181 -2.99 18.16 2.24
CA SER A 181 -3.53 19.49 2.51
C SER A 181 -4.04 19.66 3.94
N TYR A 182 -4.50 18.58 4.58
CA TYR A 182 -4.98 18.61 5.97
C TYR A 182 -3.86 18.40 7.01
N LEU A 183 -2.92 17.50 6.73
CA LEU A 183 -1.92 17.06 7.72
C LEU A 183 -0.60 17.81 7.65
N SER A 184 -0.23 18.36 6.49
CA SER A 184 1.01 19.11 6.34
C SER A 184 0.81 20.53 6.89
N THR A 185 1.70 20.95 7.78
CA THR A 185 1.67 22.31 8.35
C THR A 185 2.38 23.28 7.40
N GLU A 186 1.82 24.45 7.19
CA GLU A 186 2.50 25.58 6.57
C GLU A 186 3.68 26.02 7.44
N LYS A 187 4.89 25.56 7.12
CA LYS A 187 6.09 26.29 7.53
C LYS A 187 6.26 27.41 6.51
N VAL A 188 5.67 28.56 6.79
CA VAL A 188 6.04 29.80 6.13
C VAL A 188 7.47 30.11 6.58
N ASN A 189 8.47 29.74 5.81
CA ASN A 189 9.78 30.32 5.94
C ASN A 189 9.68 31.76 5.42
N VAL A 190 9.45 32.69 6.35
CA VAL A 190 9.64 34.13 6.12
C VAL A 190 11.16 34.36 5.99
N ILE A 191 11.73 33.94 4.86
CA ILE A 191 13.07 34.37 4.44
C ILE A 191 12.82 35.60 3.58
N GLY A 192 12.77 36.76 4.19
CA GLY A 192 12.60 37.98 3.40
C GLY A 192 12.36 39.31 4.15
N GLU A 193 12.61 39.37 5.48
CA GLU A 193 12.51 40.66 6.18
C GLU A 193 13.75 41.04 7.02
N GLU A 194 14.95 40.69 6.58
CA GLU A 194 16.15 41.25 7.22
C GLU A 194 17.11 41.84 6.17
N HIS A 195 16.68 42.78 5.38
CA HIS A 195 17.56 43.74 4.72
C HIS A 195 16.75 44.99 4.29
N LYS A 196 16.24 45.71 5.28
CA LYS A 196 15.93 47.14 5.14
C LYS A 196 16.08 47.82 6.51
N GLU A 197 17.31 48.10 6.88
CA GLU A 197 17.73 49.22 7.70
C GLU A 197 19.12 49.68 7.22
#